data_bea34b18541868d603d4113575aa38f6
#
_entry.id   bea34b18541868d603d4113575aa38f6
#
_cell.length_a   1.000
_cell.length_b   1.000
_cell.length_c   1.000
_cell.angle_alpha   90.00
_cell.angle_beta   90.00
_cell.angle_gamma   90.00
#
_symmetry.space_group_name_H-M   'P 1'
#
loop_
_entity.id
_entity.type
_entity.pdbx_description
1 polymer ?
#
loop_
_entity_poly.entity_id
_entity_poly.type
_entity_poly.pdbx_seq_one_letter_code
_entity_poly.pdbx_strand_id
1 'polypeptide(L)'
;MQNNWTSKFLLATLAFTVSASAVEKKKIDFVVGVDGDFKAAMNAAKSAGASESSHYVIFFPDGEYNIGSLTGDSNQMTTFTASNTSLVGQSADKTVLYNKSINEGISVTATLKVSANGVYMQDITLYNKANYGNENNCGSACRHDALMTVGDKLVYKNVKLLSTQDTYYTKLNGGKGRSYWEGGQIEGTVDFICGDGDVFFEGTNLVMRRSGGYITASQNNTEWGYVFNNATITVTNNSFNGTFYLGRSWGTARTVFLNTRMIAQPTAEGWQKNMNSAPKVFGEYNSKDGNGN
;
A
#
# COMPACT_ATOMS: atom_id res chain seq x y z
N MET A 1 -54.24 14.64 -25.18
CA MET A 1 -52.87 14.22 -25.47
C MET A 1 -52.04 14.47 -24.18
N GLN A 2 -52.08 13.56 -23.27
CA GLN A 2 -51.29 13.63 -22.01
C GLN A 2 -50.34 12.45 -21.99
N ASN A 3 -49.15 12.78 -22.22
CA ASN A 3 -47.87 12.38 -21.73
C ASN A 3 -47.54 10.93 -21.40
N ASN A 4 -47.07 10.27 -22.44
CA ASN A 4 -46.32 8.99 -22.34
C ASN A 4 -44.83 9.15 -21.97
N TRP A 5 -44.42 10.26 -21.33
CA TRP A 5 -42.99 10.49 -21.02
C TRP A 5 -42.58 9.97 -19.64
N THR A 6 -43.46 9.93 -18.69
CA THR A 6 -43.15 9.46 -17.32
C THR A 6 -42.96 7.95 -17.23
N SER A 7 -43.69 7.17 -18.03
CA SER A 7 -43.57 5.71 -18.02
C SER A 7 -42.27 5.20 -18.69
N LYS A 8 -41.78 5.92 -19.73
CA LYS A 8 -40.52 5.54 -20.38
C LYS A 8 -39.30 5.88 -19.54
N PHE A 9 -39.34 6.96 -18.76
CA PHE A 9 -38.26 7.31 -17.82
C PHE A 9 -38.21 6.34 -16.64
N LEU A 10 -39.36 5.91 -16.14
CA LEU A 10 -39.40 4.93 -15.03
C LEU A 10 -38.93 3.53 -15.48
N LEU A 11 -39.24 3.12 -16.72
CA LEU A 11 -38.75 1.84 -17.26
C LEU A 11 -37.24 1.87 -17.54
N ALA A 12 -36.69 2.99 -18.02
CA ALA A 12 -35.26 3.14 -18.25
C ALA A 12 -34.46 3.15 -16.91
N THR A 13 -35.00 3.79 -15.87
CA THR A 13 -34.36 3.83 -14.55
C THR A 13 -34.44 2.46 -13.88
N LEU A 14 -35.55 1.72 -14.02
CA LEU A 14 -35.68 0.37 -13.47
C LEU A 14 -34.76 -0.62 -14.21
N ALA A 15 -34.62 -0.51 -15.52
CA ALA A 15 -33.72 -1.35 -16.29
C ALA A 15 -32.25 -1.09 -15.95
N PHE A 16 -31.88 0.16 -15.67
CA PHE A 16 -30.52 0.52 -15.27
C PHE A 16 -30.20 0.03 -13.84
N THR A 17 -31.13 0.12 -12.89
CA THR A 17 -30.95 -0.40 -11.53
C THR A 17 -30.91 -1.92 -11.49
N VAL A 18 -31.68 -2.62 -12.31
CA VAL A 18 -31.65 -4.08 -12.39
C VAL A 18 -30.37 -4.57 -13.07
N SER A 19 -29.86 -3.88 -14.09
CA SER A 19 -28.57 -4.24 -14.69
C SER A 19 -27.38 -3.92 -13.78
N ALA A 20 -27.39 -2.79 -13.05
CA ALA A 20 -26.36 -2.47 -12.06
C ALA A 20 -26.34 -3.48 -10.90
N SER A 21 -27.51 -3.89 -10.39
CA SER A 21 -27.59 -4.90 -9.33
C SER A 21 -27.16 -6.30 -9.80
N ALA A 22 -27.28 -6.60 -11.08
CA ALA A 22 -26.80 -7.87 -11.66
C ALA A 22 -25.28 -7.88 -11.87
N VAL A 23 -24.64 -6.72 -12.05
CA VAL A 23 -23.18 -6.58 -12.18
C VAL A 23 -22.51 -6.55 -10.81
N GLU A 24 -23.21 -6.16 -9.75
CA GLU A 24 -22.64 -6.01 -8.39
C GLU A 24 -22.62 -7.28 -7.54
N LYS A 25 -23.09 -8.42 -7.99
CA LYS A 25 -22.80 -9.68 -7.32
C LYS A 25 -21.36 -10.10 -7.59
N LYS A 26 -20.40 -9.31 -7.09
CA LYS A 26 -19.04 -9.82 -6.90
C LYS A 26 -19.16 -11.05 -5.99
N LYS A 27 -18.72 -12.19 -6.51
CA LYS A 27 -18.65 -13.43 -5.74
C LYS A 27 -17.72 -13.18 -4.54
N ILE A 28 -18.27 -13.19 -3.33
CA ILE A 28 -17.48 -13.25 -2.10
C ILE A 28 -17.41 -14.73 -1.73
N ASP A 29 -16.18 -15.24 -1.58
CA ASP A 29 -15.97 -16.66 -1.26
C ASP A 29 -15.83 -16.89 0.25
N PHE A 30 -15.38 -15.84 1.01
CA PHE A 30 -15.21 -15.90 2.45
C PHE A 30 -15.42 -14.53 3.10
N VAL A 31 -16.21 -14.47 4.15
CA VAL A 31 -16.43 -13.27 4.96
C VAL A 31 -15.75 -13.46 6.32
N VAL A 32 -14.71 -12.68 6.60
CA VAL A 32 -13.97 -12.74 7.86
C VAL A 32 -14.87 -12.31 9.03
N GLY A 33 -14.91 -13.12 10.10
CA GLY A 33 -15.76 -12.92 11.24
C GLY A 33 -17.16 -13.56 11.11
N VAL A 34 -17.53 -14.06 9.92
CA VAL A 34 -18.77 -14.81 9.67
C VAL A 34 -18.44 -16.27 9.35
N ASP A 35 -17.62 -16.51 8.34
CA ASP A 35 -17.24 -17.86 7.91
C ASP A 35 -16.03 -18.41 8.69
N GLY A 36 -15.35 -17.56 9.43
CA GLY A 36 -14.18 -17.87 10.25
C GLY A 36 -13.26 -16.65 10.41
N ASP A 37 -12.11 -16.84 11.01
CA ASP A 37 -11.07 -15.82 11.14
C ASP A 37 -10.24 -15.69 9.84
N PHE A 38 -9.32 -14.72 9.80
CA PHE A 38 -8.45 -14.51 8.64
C PHE A 38 -7.51 -15.70 8.38
N LYS A 39 -7.11 -16.45 9.41
CA LYS A 39 -6.29 -17.66 9.24
C LYS A 39 -7.07 -18.75 8.49
N ALA A 40 -8.34 -18.94 8.84
CA ALA A 40 -9.23 -19.86 8.12
C ALA A 40 -9.41 -19.40 6.66
N ALA A 41 -9.62 -18.09 6.42
CA ALA A 41 -9.73 -17.52 5.08
C ALA A 41 -8.47 -17.76 4.22
N MET A 42 -7.27 -17.56 4.79
CA MET A 42 -5.99 -17.83 4.11
C MET A 42 -5.86 -19.31 3.71
N ASN A 43 -6.25 -20.21 4.59
CA ASN A 43 -6.22 -21.65 4.31
C ASN A 43 -7.23 -22.04 3.20
N ALA A 44 -8.44 -21.49 3.25
CA ALA A 44 -9.46 -21.71 2.23
C ALA A 44 -9.00 -21.19 0.86
N ALA A 45 -8.45 -19.98 0.80
CA ALA A 45 -7.91 -19.39 -0.43
C ALA A 45 -6.78 -20.25 -1.04
N LYS A 46 -5.87 -20.76 -0.19
CA LYS A 46 -4.78 -21.62 -0.62
C LYS A 46 -5.26 -22.93 -1.27
N SER A 47 -6.39 -23.47 -0.79
CA SER A 47 -6.99 -24.72 -1.27
C SER A 47 -7.95 -24.52 -2.44
N ALA A 48 -8.35 -23.29 -2.76
CA ALA A 48 -9.45 -23.02 -3.69
C ALA A 48 -9.12 -23.21 -5.17
N GLY A 49 -7.84 -23.37 -5.54
CA GLY A 49 -7.42 -23.49 -6.94
C GLY A 49 -7.70 -22.23 -7.78
N ALA A 50 -7.61 -21.04 -7.16
CA ALA A 50 -7.85 -19.76 -7.81
C ALA A 50 -6.88 -19.50 -8.98
N SER A 51 -7.33 -18.75 -10.00
CA SER A 51 -6.57 -18.39 -11.20
C SER A 51 -6.57 -16.89 -11.44
N GLU A 52 -5.74 -16.40 -12.37
CA GLU A 52 -5.70 -14.98 -12.75
C GLU A 52 -7.07 -14.46 -13.25
N SER A 53 -7.89 -15.31 -13.86
CA SER A 53 -9.23 -14.96 -14.33
C SER A 53 -10.35 -15.21 -13.32
N SER A 54 -10.05 -15.90 -12.22
CA SER A 54 -11.03 -16.25 -11.18
C SER A 54 -10.37 -16.24 -9.80
N HIS A 55 -10.29 -15.06 -9.22
CA HIS A 55 -9.74 -14.87 -7.88
C HIS A 55 -10.65 -15.48 -6.81
N TYR A 56 -10.02 -15.98 -5.75
CA TYR A 56 -10.71 -16.25 -4.49
C TYR A 56 -10.87 -14.91 -3.73
N VAL A 57 -12.09 -14.57 -3.32
CA VAL A 57 -12.40 -13.28 -2.73
C VAL A 57 -12.65 -13.41 -1.24
N ILE A 58 -11.77 -12.80 -0.45
CA ILE A 58 -11.89 -12.67 1.01
C ILE A 58 -12.38 -11.26 1.32
N PHE A 59 -13.54 -11.14 1.95
CA PHE A 59 -14.14 -9.88 2.36
C PHE A 59 -13.98 -9.66 3.87
N PHE A 60 -13.60 -8.43 4.22
CA PHE A 60 -13.49 -7.97 5.60
C PHE A 60 -14.56 -6.90 5.86
N PRO A 61 -15.57 -7.14 6.68
CA PRO A 61 -16.43 -6.08 7.23
C PRO A 61 -15.60 -5.01 7.93
N ASP A 62 -16.18 -3.82 8.16
CA ASP A 62 -15.53 -2.80 8.98
C ASP A 62 -15.23 -3.37 10.38
N GLY A 63 -14.01 -3.18 10.86
CA GLY A 63 -13.52 -3.71 12.11
C GLY A 63 -12.01 -3.64 12.25
N GLU A 64 -11.51 -3.84 13.46
CA GLU A 64 -10.08 -3.96 13.75
C GLU A 64 -9.72 -5.44 13.92
N TYR A 65 -8.80 -5.93 13.08
CA TYR A 65 -8.36 -7.31 13.04
C TYR A 65 -6.91 -7.41 13.49
N ASN A 66 -6.67 -7.95 14.68
CA ASN A 66 -5.30 -8.29 15.09
C ASN A 66 -4.86 -9.54 14.33
N ILE A 67 -4.01 -9.35 13.33
CA ILE A 67 -3.50 -10.46 12.52
C ILE A 67 -2.12 -10.95 12.95
N GLY A 68 -1.44 -10.23 13.85
CA GLY A 68 -0.08 -10.56 14.28
C GLY A 68 0.06 -11.90 15.00
N SER A 69 -0.98 -12.37 15.68
CA SER A 69 -0.96 -13.66 16.39
C SER A 69 -1.39 -14.88 15.55
N LEU A 70 -1.87 -14.66 14.31
CA LEU A 70 -2.55 -15.71 13.54
C LEU A 70 -1.62 -16.82 13.03
N THR A 71 -0.36 -16.50 12.72
CA THR A 71 0.58 -17.45 12.11
C THR A 71 1.59 -18.02 13.08
N GLY A 72 1.58 -17.58 14.35
CA GLY A 72 2.53 -18.04 15.35
C GLY A 72 3.95 -17.51 15.16
N ASP A 73 4.15 -16.50 14.33
CA ASP A 73 5.42 -15.80 14.18
C ASP A 73 5.79 -15.06 15.46
N SER A 74 7.02 -15.25 15.95
CA SER A 74 7.48 -14.70 17.22
C SER A 74 7.56 -13.17 17.23
N ASN A 75 7.66 -12.54 16.07
CA ASN A 75 7.66 -11.08 15.91
C ASN A 75 6.32 -10.52 15.41
N GLN A 76 5.25 -11.31 15.49
CA GLN A 76 3.89 -10.90 15.12
C GLN A 76 3.70 -10.59 13.62
N MET A 77 4.48 -11.17 12.73
CA MET A 77 4.30 -11.04 11.28
C MET A 77 3.32 -12.09 10.76
N THR A 78 2.41 -11.69 9.88
CA THR A 78 1.53 -12.62 9.15
C THR A 78 1.98 -12.78 7.71
N THR A 79 2.21 -14.01 7.26
CA THR A 79 2.59 -14.32 5.88
C THR A 79 1.41 -14.87 5.09
N PHE A 80 1.05 -14.17 4.02
CA PHE A 80 0.01 -14.56 3.07
C PHE A 80 0.63 -15.24 1.84
N THR A 81 0.19 -16.46 1.51
CA THR A 81 0.80 -17.30 0.46
C THR A 81 -0.18 -17.79 -0.62
N ALA A 82 -1.45 -17.36 -0.58
CA ALA A 82 -2.43 -17.77 -1.58
C ALA A 82 -2.39 -16.84 -2.80
N SER A 83 -1.93 -17.36 -3.94
CA SER A 83 -1.92 -16.62 -5.21
C SER A 83 -3.34 -16.44 -5.76
N ASN A 84 -3.52 -15.42 -6.63
CA ASN A 84 -4.79 -15.09 -7.29
C ASN A 84 -5.93 -14.90 -6.28
N THR A 85 -5.66 -14.12 -5.24
CA THR A 85 -6.62 -13.84 -4.17
C THR A 85 -6.88 -12.34 -4.09
N SER A 86 -8.15 -11.97 -3.87
CA SER A 86 -8.57 -10.61 -3.60
C SER A 86 -8.90 -10.45 -2.12
N LEU A 87 -8.22 -9.52 -1.44
CA LEU A 87 -8.51 -9.08 -0.08
C LEU A 87 -9.28 -7.76 -0.18
N VAL A 88 -10.55 -7.74 0.22
CA VAL A 88 -11.43 -6.60 0.04
C VAL A 88 -12.03 -6.18 1.36
N GLY A 89 -11.74 -4.96 1.79
CA GLY A 89 -12.36 -4.34 2.95
C GLY A 89 -13.69 -3.67 2.61
N GLN A 90 -14.51 -3.46 3.58
CA GLN A 90 -15.75 -2.70 3.43
C GLN A 90 -15.45 -1.21 3.25
N SER A 91 -14.47 -0.66 3.98
CA SER A 91 -13.97 0.70 3.82
C SER A 91 -12.54 0.83 4.32
N ALA A 92 -11.68 1.58 3.62
CA ALA A 92 -10.28 1.74 4.00
C ALA A 92 -10.10 2.34 5.40
N ASP A 93 -10.99 3.23 5.83
CA ASP A 93 -10.87 3.91 7.11
C ASP A 93 -11.22 3.04 8.32
N LYS A 94 -12.04 2.01 8.12
CA LYS A 94 -12.57 1.22 9.22
C LYS A 94 -12.24 -0.27 9.13
N THR A 95 -11.77 -0.75 7.98
CA THR A 95 -11.26 -2.12 7.85
C THR A 95 -9.76 -2.11 8.12
N VAL A 96 -9.37 -2.36 9.36
CA VAL A 96 -7.98 -2.21 9.83
C VAL A 96 -7.40 -3.56 10.23
N LEU A 97 -6.43 -4.04 9.46
CA LEU A 97 -5.63 -5.20 9.81
C LEU A 97 -4.35 -4.70 10.49
N TYR A 98 -4.08 -5.14 11.69
CA TYR A 98 -2.94 -4.64 12.45
C TYR A 98 -2.12 -5.73 13.15
N ASN A 99 -0.89 -5.37 13.43
CA ASN A 99 -0.03 -6.04 14.40
C ASN A 99 0.66 -5.01 15.31
N LYS A 100 1.43 -5.50 16.25
CA LYS A 100 2.42 -4.73 17.00
C LYS A 100 3.67 -5.57 17.06
N SER A 101 4.60 -5.38 16.11
CA SER A 101 5.85 -6.13 16.09
C SER A 101 6.65 -5.91 17.37
N ILE A 102 7.30 -6.97 17.87
CA ILE A 102 8.01 -6.96 19.15
C ILE A 102 9.40 -6.36 18.99
N ASN A 103 10.15 -6.88 18.02
CA ASN A 103 11.50 -6.40 17.69
C ASN A 103 11.45 -5.57 16.41
N GLU A 104 12.32 -4.58 16.30
CA GLU A 104 12.51 -3.84 15.04
C GLU A 104 13.27 -4.70 14.02
N GLY A 105 13.12 -4.41 12.76
CA GLY A 105 13.88 -5.03 11.67
C GLY A 105 13.11 -5.11 10.39
N ILE A 106 13.77 -4.73 9.29
CA ILE A 106 13.22 -4.91 7.95
C ILE A 106 13.03 -6.42 7.67
N SER A 107 11.97 -6.77 6.97
CA SER A 107 11.59 -8.14 6.56
C SER A 107 11.07 -9.09 7.65
N VAL A 108 11.06 -8.67 8.91
CA VAL A 108 10.61 -9.52 10.04
C VAL A 108 9.49 -8.90 10.88
N THR A 109 9.02 -7.72 10.51
CA THR A 109 8.07 -6.92 11.29
C THR A 109 6.72 -6.71 10.62
N ALA A 110 6.58 -7.06 9.34
CA ALA A 110 5.43 -6.69 8.52
C ALA A 110 4.09 -7.11 9.16
N THR A 111 3.14 -6.18 9.18
CA THR A 111 1.76 -6.52 9.52
C THR A 111 1.27 -7.63 8.59
N LEU A 112 1.51 -7.45 7.28
CA LEU A 112 1.24 -8.48 6.27
C LEU A 112 2.43 -8.63 5.33
N LYS A 113 2.98 -9.84 5.23
CA LYS A 113 3.91 -10.25 4.19
C LYS A 113 3.16 -10.98 3.10
N VAL A 114 3.10 -10.41 1.91
CA VAL A 114 2.51 -11.05 0.73
C VAL A 114 3.60 -11.82 -0.01
N SER A 115 3.61 -13.14 0.13
CA SER A 115 4.53 -14.07 -0.56
C SER A 115 3.74 -14.91 -1.58
N ALA A 116 3.06 -14.22 -2.48
CA ALA A 116 2.12 -14.78 -3.46
C ALA A 116 2.04 -13.89 -4.70
N ASN A 117 1.65 -14.45 -5.84
CA ASN A 117 1.45 -13.71 -7.09
C ASN A 117 -0.03 -13.41 -7.34
N GLY A 118 -0.32 -12.36 -8.11
CA GLY A 118 -1.68 -12.03 -8.49
C GLY A 118 -2.58 -11.69 -7.30
N VAL A 119 -2.07 -10.99 -6.29
CA VAL A 119 -2.88 -10.54 -5.15
C VAL A 119 -3.44 -9.16 -5.42
N TYR A 120 -4.74 -9.02 -5.26
CA TYR A 120 -5.46 -7.75 -5.27
C TYR A 120 -5.88 -7.39 -3.85
N MET A 121 -5.63 -6.15 -3.42
CA MET A 121 -6.08 -5.64 -2.13
C MET A 121 -6.83 -4.32 -2.34
N GLN A 122 -7.99 -4.17 -1.71
CA GLN A 122 -8.80 -2.97 -1.84
C GLN A 122 -9.45 -2.56 -0.52
N ASP A 123 -9.52 -1.23 -0.27
CA ASP A 123 -10.24 -0.62 0.85
C ASP A 123 -9.84 -1.19 2.23
N ILE A 124 -8.53 -1.38 2.45
CA ILE A 124 -7.94 -1.93 3.67
C ILE A 124 -6.86 -1.00 4.20
N THR A 125 -6.80 -0.84 5.51
CA THR A 125 -5.65 -0.26 6.22
C THR A 125 -4.81 -1.39 6.81
N LEU A 126 -3.50 -1.41 6.51
CA LEU A 126 -2.50 -2.21 7.22
C LEU A 126 -1.77 -1.31 8.20
N TYR A 127 -1.74 -1.69 9.46
CA TYR A 127 -1.22 -0.86 10.54
C TYR A 127 -0.27 -1.63 11.45
N ASN A 128 1.03 -1.28 11.40
CA ASN A 128 1.97 -1.72 12.42
C ASN A 128 1.96 -0.70 13.57
N LYS A 129 1.40 -1.11 14.71
CA LYS A 129 1.25 -0.24 15.90
C LYS A 129 2.56 -0.03 16.68
N ALA A 130 3.65 -0.73 16.31
CA ALA A 130 4.93 -0.57 16.99
C ALA A 130 5.52 0.82 16.74
N ASN A 131 5.73 1.58 17.81
CA ASN A 131 6.29 2.93 17.80
C ASN A 131 5.53 3.99 16.96
N TYR A 132 4.40 3.66 16.38
CA TYR A 132 3.55 4.63 15.69
C TYR A 132 2.97 5.64 16.69
N GLY A 133 3.16 6.91 16.41
CA GLY A 133 2.86 8.01 17.35
C GLY A 133 4.00 8.34 18.32
N ASN A 134 5.09 7.54 18.32
CA ASN A 134 6.30 7.76 19.12
C ASN A 134 7.57 7.77 18.25
N GLU A 135 7.46 8.25 17.04
CA GLU A 135 8.47 8.17 15.99
C GLU A 135 9.82 8.81 16.35
N ASN A 136 9.81 9.78 17.28
CA ASN A 136 11.03 10.44 17.77
C ASN A 136 11.76 9.63 18.86
N ASN A 137 11.13 8.61 19.40
CA ASN A 137 11.66 7.82 20.53
C ASN A 137 12.19 6.43 20.10
N CYS A 138 12.23 6.15 18.81
CA CYS A 138 12.66 4.86 18.30
C CYS A 138 14.18 4.65 18.23
N GLY A 139 14.98 5.58 18.71
CA GLY A 139 16.43 5.50 18.58
C GLY A 139 16.92 5.64 17.12
N SER A 140 17.97 4.93 16.76
CA SER A 140 18.61 5.01 15.43
C SER A 140 17.91 4.18 14.35
N ALA A 141 17.09 3.22 14.74
CA ALA A 141 16.34 2.36 13.82
C ALA A 141 14.95 2.08 14.39
N CYS A 142 13.95 2.22 13.55
CA CYS A 142 12.54 2.05 13.89
C CYS A 142 11.82 1.32 12.75
N ARG A 143 12.47 0.25 12.27
CA ARG A 143 12.03 -0.52 11.10
C ARG A 143 10.86 -1.41 11.47
N HIS A 144 9.67 -0.97 11.09
CA HIS A 144 8.41 -1.66 11.35
C HIS A 144 7.56 -1.62 10.08
N ASP A 145 7.65 -2.66 9.27
CA ASP A 145 6.93 -2.73 8.00
C ASP A 145 5.41 -2.86 8.27
N ALA A 146 4.58 -2.14 7.53
CA ALA A 146 3.15 -2.43 7.46
C ALA A 146 2.88 -3.50 6.38
N LEU A 147 3.56 -3.38 5.24
CA LEU A 147 3.44 -4.31 4.13
C LEU A 147 4.82 -4.69 3.61
N MET A 148 5.08 -5.99 3.53
CA MET A 148 6.21 -6.56 2.79
C MET A 148 5.68 -7.35 1.59
N THR A 149 6.27 -7.16 0.41
CA THR A 149 5.90 -7.93 -0.79
C THR A 149 7.06 -8.76 -1.31
N VAL A 150 6.79 -10.05 -1.57
CA VAL A 150 7.70 -11.02 -2.19
C VAL A 150 6.91 -11.77 -3.27
N GLY A 151 6.33 -11.02 -4.22
CA GLY A 151 5.47 -11.56 -5.26
C GLY A 151 5.41 -10.66 -6.48
N ASP A 152 4.75 -11.13 -7.52
CA ASP A 152 4.58 -10.44 -8.80
C ASP A 152 3.10 -10.22 -9.14
N LYS A 153 2.79 -9.18 -9.92
CA LYS A 153 1.43 -8.79 -10.32
C LYS A 153 0.53 -8.49 -9.13
N LEU A 154 1.00 -7.62 -8.24
CA LEU A 154 0.25 -7.19 -7.06
C LEU A 154 -0.46 -5.86 -7.35
N VAL A 155 -1.72 -5.75 -6.92
CA VAL A 155 -2.53 -4.55 -7.14
C VAL A 155 -3.14 -4.08 -5.83
N TYR A 156 -2.98 -2.79 -5.54
CA TYR A 156 -3.48 -2.12 -4.35
C TYR A 156 -4.37 -0.95 -4.75
N LYS A 157 -5.64 -0.98 -4.36
CA LYS A 157 -6.60 0.08 -4.63
C LYS A 157 -7.13 0.66 -3.33
N ASN A 158 -6.92 1.97 -3.13
CA ASN A 158 -7.34 2.66 -1.90
C ASN A 158 -6.89 1.94 -0.62
N VAL A 159 -5.65 1.43 -0.60
CA VAL A 159 -5.03 0.79 0.56
C VAL A 159 -4.25 1.84 1.37
N LYS A 160 -4.32 1.76 2.69
CA LYS A 160 -3.53 2.61 3.58
C LYS A 160 -2.48 1.78 4.30
N LEU A 161 -1.26 2.30 4.34
CA LEU A 161 -0.17 1.74 5.14
C LEU A 161 0.24 2.74 6.22
N LEU A 162 0.13 2.33 7.47
CA LEU A 162 0.44 3.14 8.64
C LEU A 162 1.58 2.48 9.41
N SER A 163 2.75 3.12 9.41
CA SER A 163 3.89 2.65 10.20
C SER A 163 4.96 3.75 10.37
N THR A 164 6.19 3.36 10.63
CA THR A 164 7.33 4.24 10.91
C THR A 164 8.39 4.13 9.82
N GLN A 165 9.56 3.57 10.09
CA GLN A 165 10.59 3.32 9.09
C GLN A 165 10.27 2.05 8.30
N ASP A 166 10.59 2.04 7.00
CA ASP A 166 10.42 0.90 6.08
C ASP A 166 8.96 0.42 5.92
N THR A 167 7.99 1.33 6.00
CA THR A 167 6.54 1.02 6.01
C THR A 167 6.10 0.09 4.89
N TYR A 168 6.58 0.31 3.65
CA TYR A 168 6.36 -0.55 2.49
C TYR A 168 7.68 -1.09 1.98
N TYR A 169 7.95 -2.35 2.24
CA TYR A 169 9.14 -3.03 1.79
C TYR A 169 8.85 -3.96 0.61
N THR A 170 9.52 -3.73 -0.51
CA THR A 170 9.38 -4.52 -1.74
C THR A 170 10.57 -5.43 -1.95
N LYS A 171 10.33 -6.69 -2.33
CA LYS A 171 11.38 -7.65 -2.61
C LYS A 171 11.07 -8.47 -3.86
N LEU A 172 12.09 -8.68 -4.68
CA LEU A 172 11.98 -9.54 -5.85
C LEU A 172 11.83 -11.01 -5.46
N ASN A 173 11.05 -11.73 -6.24
CA ASN A 173 10.97 -13.19 -6.23
C ASN A 173 11.31 -13.71 -7.63
N GLY A 174 12.44 -14.40 -7.77
CA GLY A 174 12.89 -14.88 -9.08
C GLY A 174 13.10 -13.76 -10.12
N GLY A 175 13.56 -12.59 -9.68
CA GLY A 175 13.79 -11.42 -10.54
C GLY A 175 12.53 -10.63 -10.93
N LYS A 176 11.37 -10.97 -10.36
CA LYS A 176 10.09 -10.27 -10.60
C LYS A 176 9.53 -9.71 -9.30
N GLY A 177 8.81 -8.60 -9.37
CA GLY A 177 8.24 -7.93 -8.20
C GLY A 177 7.46 -6.69 -8.61
N ARG A 178 6.53 -6.86 -9.57
CA ARG A 178 5.71 -5.76 -10.11
C ARG A 178 4.50 -5.53 -9.25
N SER A 179 4.27 -4.25 -8.91
CA SER A 179 3.10 -3.82 -8.17
C SER A 179 2.50 -2.56 -8.78
N TYR A 180 1.18 -2.42 -8.65
CA TYR A 180 0.44 -1.24 -9.06
C TYR A 180 -0.41 -0.72 -7.90
N TRP A 181 -0.32 0.58 -7.64
CA TRP A 181 -1.12 1.28 -6.64
C TRP A 181 -2.07 2.27 -7.32
N GLU A 182 -3.32 2.28 -6.90
CA GLU A 182 -4.34 3.24 -7.31
C GLU A 182 -4.90 3.93 -6.06
N GLY A 183 -4.59 5.20 -5.90
CA GLY A 183 -4.96 5.98 -4.72
C GLY A 183 -4.32 5.46 -3.43
N GLY A 184 -5.07 5.57 -2.33
CA GLY A 184 -4.61 5.14 -1.00
C GLY A 184 -3.60 6.09 -0.36
N GLN A 185 -2.93 5.61 0.69
CA GLN A 185 -2.02 6.41 1.48
C GLN A 185 -0.88 5.56 2.05
N ILE A 186 0.34 6.10 2.05
CA ILE A 186 1.48 5.47 2.71
C ILE A 186 2.09 6.50 3.64
N GLU A 187 2.14 6.18 4.94
CA GLU A 187 2.73 7.02 5.98
C GLU A 187 3.99 6.39 6.53
N GLY A 188 4.98 7.21 6.81
CA GLY A 188 6.20 6.74 7.44
C GLY A 188 7.19 7.83 7.76
N THR A 189 8.39 7.42 8.17
CA THR A 189 9.45 8.32 8.63
C THR A 189 10.70 8.25 7.77
N VAL A 190 11.45 7.17 7.85
CA VAL A 190 12.70 6.96 7.12
C VAL A 190 12.51 5.82 6.14
N ASP A 191 12.91 6.03 4.88
CA ASP A 191 12.90 4.99 3.86
C ASP A 191 11.54 4.27 3.74
N PHE A 192 10.44 5.02 3.95
CA PHE A 192 9.16 4.38 4.18
C PHE A 192 8.55 3.69 2.96
N ILE A 193 9.17 3.85 1.78
CA ILE A 193 8.98 2.99 0.60
C ILE A 193 10.37 2.52 0.17
N CYS A 194 10.69 1.24 0.36
CA CYS A 194 12.05 0.74 0.15
C CYS A 194 12.07 -0.66 -0.49
N GLY A 195 13.28 -1.05 -0.96
CA GLY A 195 13.50 -2.36 -1.55
C GLY A 195 13.74 -2.34 -3.05
N ASP A 196 13.54 -3.48 -3.71
CA ASP A 196 14.02 -3.75 -5.06
C ASP A 196 12.90 -4.06 -6.10
N GLY A 197 11.62 -3.93 -5.77
CA GLY A 197 10.50 -4.14 -6.69
C GLY A 197 10.30 -3.03 -7.72
N ASP A 198 9.58 -3.33 -8.80
CA ASP A 198 9.03 -2.35 -9.74
C ASP A 198 7.62 -1.95 -9.30
N VAL A 199 7.42 -0.70 -8.94
CA VAL A 199 6.12 -0.23 -8.44
C VAL A 199 5.69 1.04 -9.17
N PHE A 200 4.48 1.01 -9.71
CA PHE A 200 3.83 2.20 -10.25
C PHE A 200 2.74 2.66 -9.27
N PHE A 201 2.87 3.90 -8.81
CA PHE A 201 1.92 4.54 -7.91
C PHE A 201 1.12 5.60 -8.67
N GLU A 202 -0.20 5.43 -8.73
CA GLU A 202 -1.13 6.38 -9.32
C GLU A 202 -1.96 7.06 -8.24
N GLY A 203 -1.84 8.39 -8.11
CA GLY A 203 -2.67 9.19 -7.21
C GLY A 203 -2.49 8.89 -5.71
N THR A 204 -1.37 8.29 -5.30
CA THR A 204 -1.13 7.87 -3.91
C THR A 204 -0.73 9.05 -3.01
N ASN A 205 -1.29 9.12 -1.81
CA ASN A 205 -0.89 10.09 -0.78
C ASN A 205 0.32 9.57 -0.01
N LEU A 206 1.38 10.37 0.05
CA LEU A 206 2.62 10.10 0.76
C LEU A 206 2.71 11.05 1.95
N VAL A 207 2.76 10.50 3.16
CA VAL A 207 2.68 11.29 4.40
C VAL A 207 3.93 11.12 5.23
N MET A 208 4.75 12.18 5.31
CA MET A 208 5.93 12.20 6.16
C MET A 208 5.55 12.49 7.62
N ARG A 209 6.03 11.64 8.53
CA ARG A 209 5.68 11.70 9.96
C ARG A 209 6.81 12.20 10.86
N ARG A 210 7.99 12.49 10.31
CA ARG A 210 9.15 12.96 11.08
C ARG A 210 10.02 13.89 10.26
N SER A 211 10.70 14.82 10.92
CA SER A 211 11.78 15.61 10.34
C SER A 211 12.98 14.72 9.96
N GLY A 212 13.72 15.10 8.92
CA GLY A 212 14.95 14.42 8.50
C GLY A 212 14.73 13.02 7.90
N GLY A 213 13.51 12.71 7.45
CA GLY A 213 13.18 11.41 6.87
C GLY A 213 13.36 11.33 5.35
N TYR A 214 13.05 10.17 4.79
CA TYR A 214 13.13 9.89 3.35
C TYR A 214 11.86 9.17 2.91
N ILE A 215 11.26 9.63 1.80
CA ILE A 215 10.09 8.95 1.22
C ILE A 215 10.53 7.61 0.66
N THR A 216 11.63 7.58 -0.12
CA THR A 216 12.08 6.36 -0.79
C THR A 216 13.52 5.99 -0.42
N ALA A 217 13.77 4.67 -0.35
CA ALA A 217 15.10 4.07 -0.37
C ALA A 217 15.11 2.89 -1.34
N SER A 218 15.18 3.18 -2.61
CA SER A 218 15.15 2.14 -3.64
C SER A 218 16.50 1.42 -3.78
N GLN A 219 16.41 0.10 -3.99
CA GLN A 219 17.56 -0.78 -4.19
C GLN A 219 17.60 -1.35 -5.62
N ASN A 220 16.70 -0.95 -6.48
CA ASN A 220 16.31 -1.61 -7.72
C ASN A 220 17.47 -2.00 -8.63
N ASN A 221 17.58 -3.29 -8.91
CA ASN A 221 18.30 -3.83 -10.05
C ASN A 221 17.37 -4.15 -11.25
N THR A 222 16.09 -3.77 -11.13
CA THR A 222 15.05 -3.93 -12.14
C THR A 222 15.11 -2.83 -13.20
N GLU A 223 14.27 -2.94 -14.22
CA GLU A 223 14.23 -2.00 -15.34
C GLU A 223 13.59 -0.65 -14.95
N TRP A 224 12.52 -0.68 -14.13
CA TRP A 224 11.66 0.50 -13.90
C TRP A 224 11.85 1.15 -12.53
N GLY A 225 11.93 0.37 -11.46
CA GLY A 225 12.00 0.90 -10.10
C GLY A 225 10.67 1.49 -9.58
N TYR A 226 10.73 2.61 -8.88
CA TYR A 226 9.56 3.29 -8.34
C TYR A 226 9.16 4.47 -9.22
N VAL A 227 7.91 4.48 -9.69
CA VAL A 227 7.34 5.58 -10.47
C VAL A 227 6.08 6.07 -9.76
N PHE A 228 6.09 7.32 -9.35
CA PHE A 228 4.95 8.02 -8.77
C PHE A 228 4.35 8.95 -9.81
N ASN A 229 3.06 8.77 -10.12
CA ASN A 229 2.31 9.66 -11.00
C ASN A 229 1.12 10.24 -10.24
N ASN A 230 0.89 11.56 -10.37
CA ASN A 230 -0.19 12.26 -9.68
C ASN A 230 -0.18 12.08 -8.15
N ALA A 231 0.96 11.75 -7.55
CA ALA A 231 1.06 11.60 -6.10
C ALA A 231 0.88 12.94 -5.36
N THR A 232 0.47 12.87 -4.10
CA THR A 232 0.42 14.04 -3.22
C THR A 232 1.37 13.82 -2.04
N ILE A 233 2.23 14.79 -1.73
CA ILE A 233 3.14 14.73 -0.59
C ILE A 233 2.66 15.71 0.49
N THR A 234 2.49 15.18 1.70
CA THR A 234 2.07 15.94 2.88
C THR A 234 2.91 15.57 4.10
N VAL A 235 2.72 16.29 5.19
CA VAL A 235 3.36 16.06 6.50
C VAL A 235 2.29 16.01 7.58
N THR A 236 2.54 15.26 8.65
CA THR A 236 1.65 15.28 9.83
C THR A 236 1.84 16.51 10.71
N ASN A 237 2.95 17.23 10.58
CA ASN A 237 3.24 18.47 11.29
C ASN A 237 3.95 19.43 10.34
N ASN A 238 3.45 20.68 10.26
CA ASN A 238 4.00 21.69 9.35
C ASN A 238 5.48 22.00 9.60
N SER A 239 6.02 21.75 10.80
CA SER A 239 7.45 21.90 11.09
C SER A 239 8.34 20.92 10.34
N PHE A 240 7.78 19.89 9.72
CA PHE A 240 8.52 18.93 8.88
C PHE A 240 8.69 19.39 7.42
N ASN A 241 7.98 20.47 7.04
CA ASN A 241 8.12 21.05 5.72
C ASN A 241 9.57 21.56 5.49
N GLY A 242 10.17 21.23 4.38
CA GLY A 242 11.56 21.55 4.05
C GLY A 242 12.62 20.74 4.80
N THR A 243 12.25 19.68 5.51
CA THR A 243 13.21 18.92 6.35
C THR A 243 13.40 17.47 5.92
N PHE A 244 12.69 16.98 4.92
CA PHE A 244 12.78 15.58 4.44
C PHE A 244 13.27 15.53 3.01
N TYR A 245 13.59 14.34 2.53
CA TYR A 245 14.06 14.08 1.16
C TYR A 245 13.06 13.22 0.39
N LEU A 246 12.99 13.39 -0.93
CA LEU A 246 12.22 12.51 -1.83
C LEU A 246 12.79 11.09 -1.83
N GLY A 247 14.10 10.97 -1.62
CA GLY A 247 14.72 9.66 -1.46
C GLY A 247 16.22 9.68 -1.37
N ARG A 248 16.74 8.49 -1.13
CA ARG A 248 18.17 8.16 -1.15
C ARG A 248 18.41 6.79 -1.82
N SER A 249 19.59 6.55 -2.34
CA SER A 249 19.91 5.29 -2.98
C SER A 249 20.38 4.24 -1.97
N TRP A 250 19.62 3.16 -1.82
CA TRP A 250 20.09 2.00 -1.06
C TRP A 250 20.99 1.09 -1.90
N GLY A 251 20.69 0.96 -3.18
CA GLY A 251 21.48 0.23 -4.16
C GLY A 251 21.51 0.98 -5.49
N THR A 252 21.28 0.30 -6.60
CA THR A 252 21.15 0.92 -7.92
C THR A 252 19.75 1.50 -8.07
N ALA A 253 19.49 2.61 -7.43
CA ALA A 253 18.17 3.21 -7.31
C ALA A 253 17.60 3.75 -8.63
N ARG A 254 16.32 3.55 -8.83
CA ARG A 254 15.49 4.26 -9.81
C ARG A 254 14.22 4.72 -9.13
N THR A 255 14.03 6.04 -9.06
CA THR A 255 12.82 6.64 -8.49
C THR A 255 12.48 7.89 -9.26
N VAL A 256 11.25 8.00 -9.74
CA VAL A 256 10.77 9.13 -10.52
C VAL A 256 9.42 9.61 -9.97
N PHE A 257 9.29 10.91 -9.77
CA PHE A 257 8.03 11.59 -9.44
C PHE A 257 7.53 12.35 -10.67
N LEU A 258 6.31 12.04 -11.11
CA LEU A 258 5.64 12.67 -12.25
C LEU A 258 4.38 13.37 -11.76
N ASN A 259 4.14 14.60 -12.22
CA ASN A 259 2.92 15.35 -11.93
C ASN A 259 2.58 15.41 -10.43
N THR A 260 3.57 15.38 -9.56
CA THR A 260 3.38 15.26 -8.11
C THR A 260 3.02 16.60 -7.50
N ARG A 261 2.00 16.60 -6.64
CA ARG A 261 1.62 17.77 -5.85
C ARG A 261 2.30 17.72 -4.49
N MET A 262 3.28 18.61 -4.28
CA MET A 262 4.04 18.69 -3.04
C MET A 262 3.42 19.77 -2.14
N ILE A 263 2.37 19.43 -1.36
CA ILE A 263 1.77 20.33 -0.37
C ILE A 263 2.81 20.63 0.72
N ALA A 264 3.59 19.63 1.11
CA ALA A 264 4.81 19.80 1.87
C ALA A 264 6.02 19.63 0.94
N GLN A 265 6.97 20.55 1.03
CA GLN A 265 8.18 20.57 0.21
C GLN A 265 9.28 19.72 0.85
N PRO A 266 10.09 19.00 0.08
CA PRO A 266 11.35 18.42 0.58
C PRO A 266 12.38 19.53 0.90
N THR A 267 13.55 19.13 1.34
CA THR A 267 14.72 20.03 1.41
C THR A 267 15.03 20.63 0.02
N ALA A 268 15.80 21.70 -0.02
CA ALA A 268 16.20 22.34 -1.28
C ALA A 268 16.98 21.41 -2.22
N GLU A 269 17.70 20.43 -1.67
CA GLU A 269 18.41 19.40 -2.43
C GLU A 269 17.46 18.38 -3.05
N GLY A 270 16.25 18.21 -2.53
CA GLY A 270 15.25 17.23 -2.93
C GLY A 270 15.65 15.78 -2.68
N TRP A 271 16.88 15.40 -3.09
CA TRP A 271 17.43 14.06 -2.98
C TRP A 271 18.68 14.04 -2.13
N GLN A 272 18.81 13.04 -1.26
CA GLN A 272 20.06 12.87 -0.54
C GLN A 272 21.13 12.26 -1.46
N LYS A 273 22.33 12.85 -1.42
CA LYS A 273 23.49 12.32 -2.10
C LYS A 273 24.10 11.14 -1.30
N ASN A 274 24.16 9.96 -1.93
CA ASN A 274 24.99 8.81 -1.52
C ASN A 274 24.63 8.14 -0.17
N MET A 275 23.78 7.11 -0.20
CA MET A 275 23.77 6.13 0.88
C MET A 275 24.87 5.07 0.66
N ASN A 276 24.73 4.21 -0.36
CA ASN A 276 25.70 3.15 -0.64
C ASN A 276 26.24 3.18 -2.07
N SER A 277 25.46 3.68 -3.03
CA SER A 277 25.82 3.77 -4.44
C SER A 277 25.14 4.94 -5.12
N ALA A 278 25.68 5.38 -6.24
CA ALA A 278 25.02 6.40 -7.04
C ALA A 278 23.72 5.85 -7.63
N PRO A 279 22.63 6.62 -7.60
CA PRO A 279 21.38 6.23 -8.24
C PRO A 279 21.57 6.19 -9.76
N LYS A 280 20.86 5.28 -10.44
CA LYS A 280 20.75 5.33 -11.91
C LYS A 280 19.80 6.43 -12.36
N VAL A 281 18.68 6.59 -11.65
CA VAL A 281 17.67 7.61 -11.96
C VAL A 281 17.09 8.13 -10.66
N PHE A 282 17.29 9.42 -10.41
CA PHE A 282 16.46 10.22 -9.53
C PHE A 282 15.90 11.35 -10.36
N GLY A 283 14.60 11.47 -10.49
CA GLY A 283 13.96 12.42 -11.38
C GLY A 283 12.62 12.92 -10.94
N GLU A 284 12.34 14.14 -11.37
CA GLU A 284 11.05 14.80 -11.20
C GLU A 284 10.64 15.40 -12.54
N TYR A 285 9.36 15.34 -12.85
CA TYR A 285 8.78 15.99 -13.99
C TYR A 285 7.41 16.58 -13.63
N ASN A 286 7.22 17.85 -13.92
CA ASN A 286 5.96 18.56 -13.70
C ASN A 286 5.45 18.47 -12.24
N SER A 287 6.37 18.38 -11.27
CA SER A 287 6.01 18.49 -9.85
C SER A 287 5.64 19.93 -9.52
N LYS A 288 4.65 20.11 -8.65
CA LYS A 288 4.10 21.40 -8.29
C LYS A 288 4.00 21.56 -6.78
N ASP A 289 4.14 22.79 -6.30
CA ASP A 289 3.88 23.09 -4.90
C ASP A 289 2.39 22.99 -4.53
N GLY A 290 2.05 23.23 -3.27
CA GLY A 290 0.65 23.20 -2.80
C GLY A 290 -0.25 24.23 -3.49
N ASN A 291 0.34 25.29 -4.09
CA ASN A 291 -0.36 26.37 -4.80
C ASN A 291 -0.47 26.10 -6.31
N GLY A 292 0.19 25.06 -6.80
CA GLY A 292 0.15 24.65 -8.22
C GLY A 292 1.19 25.34 -9.10
N ASN A 293 2.26 25.90 -8.49
CA ASN A 293 3.40 26.51 -9.19
C ASN A 293 4.44 25.47 -9.55
#